data_3ff7086856689c848a5bd8a9f076ca49
#
_entry.id   3ff7086856689c848a5bd8a9f076ca49
#
_cell.length_a   1.000
_cell.length_b   1.000
_cell.length_c   1.000
_cell.angle_alpha   90.00
_cell.angle_beta   90.00
_cell.angle_gamma   90.00
#
_symmetry.space_group_name_H-M   'P 1'
#
loop_
_entity.id
_entity.type
_entity.pdbx_description
1 polymer ?
#
loop_
_entity_poly.entity_id
_entity_poly.type
_entity_poly.pdbx_seq_one_letter_code
_entity_poly.pdbx_strand_id
1 'polypeptide(L)'
;MKKYILLLLLIPVLSFSQNLKSFISKDSTEIFYEDIGKGKTLVILSGGPGLNSDYLKEFYDTVSKKYRCIILHQRGTGKSILKKVNKETVNVNRYIEDLNGLYKALGNKKLTLVGHSWGGMLSFSYAANESDKIEKIILLNTGGITEKFHTWFGSNMNMR
;
A
#
# COMPACT_ATOMS: atom_id res chain seq x y z
N MET A 1 -44.99 -10.68 -44.98
CA MET A 1 -44.46 -10.96 -43.62
C MET A 1 -43.08 -10.35 -43.52
N LYS A 2 -42.90 -9.26 -42.79
CA LYS A 2 -41.58 -8.59 -42.58
C LYS A 2 -40.85 -9.30 -41.44
N LYS A 3 -39.73 -9.97 -41.75
CA LYS A 3 -38.83 -10.57 -40.72
C LYS A 3 -37.98 -9.48 -40.12
N TYR A 4 -38.19 -9.13 -38.86
CA TYR A 4 -37.30 -8.26 -38.10
C TYR A 4 -36.11 -9.08 -37.60
N ILE A 5 -34.93 -8.81 -38.17
CA ILE A 5 -33.67 -9.35 -37.66
C ILE A 5 -33.30 -8.49 -36.46
N LEU A 6 -33.44 -9.07 -35.26
CA LEU A 6 -32.98 -8.47 -34.01
C LEU A 6 -31.45 -8.62 -33.95
N LEU A 7 -30.73 -7.58 -34.34
CA LEU A 7 -29.28 -7.51 -34.24
C LEU A 7 -28.94 -7.28 -32.76
N LEU A 8 -28.61 -8.34 -32.01
CA LEU A 8 -28.10 -8.25 -30.66
C LEU A 8 -26.69 -7.66 -30.76
N LEU A 9 -26.54 -6.37 -30.52
CA LEU A 9 -25.27 -5.71 -30.29
C LEU A 9 -24.68 -6.26 -28.99
N LEU A 10 -23.77 -7.23 -29.10
CA LEU A 10 -22.85 -7.61 -28.04
C LEU A 10 -21.94 -6.41 -27.77
N ILE A 11 -22.37 -5.52 -26.88
CA ILE A 11 -21.50 -4.49 -26.32
C ILE A 11 -20.49 -5.26 -25.45
N PRO A 12 -19.18 -5.24 -25.76
CA PRO A 12 -18.21 -5.78 -24.85
C PRO A 12 -18.32 -4.96 -23.56
N VAL A 13 -18.84 -5.56 -22.51
CA VAL A 13 -18.72 -5.02 -21.17
C VAL A 13 -17.20 -5.00 -20.92
N LEU A 14 -16.59 -3.84 -21.13
CA LEU A 14 -15.24 -3.58 -20.67
C LEU A 14 -15.29 -3.79 -19.16
N SER A 15 -15.02 -5.03 -18.76
CA SER A 15 -14.79 -5.36 -17.38
C SER A 15 -13.61 -4.48 -16.98
N PHE A 16 -13.87 -3.42 -16.23
CA PHE A 16 -12.84 -2.75 -15.47
C PHE A 16 -12.30 -3.83 -14.55
N SER A 17 -11.25 -4.50 -15.02
CA SER A 17 -10.47 -5.42 -14.19
C SER A 17 -10.17 -4.67 -12.92
N GLN A 18 -10.76 -5.11 -11.83
CA GLN A 18 -10.44 -4.55 -10.53
C GLN A 18 -8.94 -4.77 -10.39
N ASN A 19 -8.18 -3.68 -10.35
CA ASN A 19 -6.73 -3.69 -10.14
C ASN A 19 -6.37 -4.15 -8.72
N LEU A 20 -7.37 -4.59 -7.96
CA LEU A 20 -7.25 -5.09 -6.60
C LEU A 20 -6.72 -6.53 -6.62
N LYS A 21 -5.63 -6.74 -5.91
CA LYS A 21 -4.95 -8.02 -5.72
C LYS A 21 -4.71 -8.27 -4.25
N SER A 22 -4.37 -9.49 -3.88
CA SER A 22 -4.02 -9.84 -2.52
C SER A 22 -2.88 -10.85 -2.45
N PHE A 23 -2.31 -10.99 -1.27
CA PHE A 23 -1.40 -12.07 -0.90
C PHE A 23 -1.64 -12.44 0.57
N ILE A 24 -1.17 -13.61 0.96
CA ILE A 24 -1.24 -14.06 2.35
C ILE A 24 0.07 -13.71 3.06
N SER A 25 -0.03 -12.93 4.14
CA SER A 25 1.09 -12.60 5.02
C SER A 25 1.50 -13.79 5.86
N LYS A 26 2.64 -13.71 6.53
CA LYS A 26 3.23 -14.79 7.33
C LYS A 26 2.31 -15.29 8.46
N ASP A 27 1.47 -14.41 8.99
CA ASP A 27 0.49 -14.73 10.04
C ASP A 27 -0.88 -15.14 9.50
N SER A 28 -0.95 -15.53 8.21
CA SER A 28 -2.18 -15.89 7.50
C SER A 28 -3.18 -14.74 7.30
N THR A 29 -2.78 -13.50 7.56
CA THR A 29 -3.60 -12.33 7.23
C THR A 29 -3.59 -12.09 5.72
N GLU A 30 -4.76 -11.91 5.13
CA GLU A 30 -4.87 -11.52 3.72
C GLU A 30 -4.66 -10.00 3.60
N ILE A 31 -3.64 -9.63 2.82
CA ILE A 31 -3.26 -8.24 2.58
C ILE A 31 -3.54 -7.88 1.13
N PHE A 32 -4.29 -6.80 0.95
CA PHE A 32 -4.72 -6.32 -0.36
C PHE A 32 -3.84 -5.18 -0.85
N TYR A 33 -3.75 -5.03 -2.16
CA TYR A 33 -3.14 -3.88 -2.82
C TYR A 33 -3.80 -3.60 -4.15
N GLU A 34 -3.80 -2.35 -4.57
CA GLU A 34 -4.17 -1.96 -5.92
C GLU A 34 -2.90 -1.90 -6.79
N ASP A 35 -3.05 -2.31 -8.07
CA ASP A 35 -1.95 -2.36 -9.06
C ASP A 35 -2.38 -1.56 -10.29
N ILE A 36 -2.01 -0.30 -10.34
CA ILE A 36 -2.46 0.65 -11.37
C ILE A 36 -1.28 1.25 -12.14
N GLY A 37 -1.54 1.63 -13.39
CA GLY A 37 -0.53 2.20 -14.28
C GLY A 37 0.44 1.15 -14.83
N LYS A 38 1.51 1.63 -15.47
CA LYS A 38 2.57 0.80 -16.10
C LYS A 38 3.93 1.46 -15.95
N GLY A 39 5.00 0.68 -16.10
CA GLY A 39 6.36 1.20 -16.03
C GLY A 39 7.09 0.82 -14.75
N LYS A 40 7.98 1.70 -14.27
CA LYS A 40 8.75 1.48 -13.03
C LYS A 40 7.81 1.39 -11.84
N THR A 41 7.98 0.37 -11.00
CA THR A 41 7.08 0.12 -9.87
C THR A 41 7.40 1.02 -8.69
N LEU A 42 6.37 1.66 -8.16
CA LEU A 42 6.37 2.41 -6.90
C LEU A 42 5.39 1.75 -5.94
N VAL A 43 5.84 1.44 -4.74
CA VAL A 43 4.98 0.93 -3.65
C VAL A 43 4.60 2.09 -2.76
N ILE A 44 3.32 2.42 -2.71
CA ILE A 44 2.78 3.57 -1.97
C ILE A 44 2.30 3.11 -0.61
N LEU A 45 2.85 3.71 0.44
CA LEU A 45 2.54 3.44 1.83
C LEU A 45 1.90 4.68 2.46
N SER A 46 0.65 4.52 2.90
CA SER A 46 -0.13 5.59 3.54
C SER A 46 0.39 5.94 4.94
N GLY A 47 -0.10 7.05 5.45
CA GLY A 47 0.13 7.50 6.83
C GLY A 47 -0.68 6.74 7.88
N GLY A 48 -0.65 7.18 9.07
CA GLY A 48 -1.31 6.60 10.24
C GLY A 48 -0.30 6.21 11.30
N PRO A 49 -0.25 4.97 11.82
CA PRO A 49 -0.92 3.74 11.35
C PRO A 49 -2.45 3.78 11.45
N GLY A 50 -3.13 3.09 10.53
CA GLY A 50 -4.59 2.95 10.56
C GLY A 50 -5.36 3.82 9.55
N LEU A 51 -4.70 4.67 8.76
CA LEU A 51 -5.34 5.36 7.65
C LEU A 51 -5.31 4.50 6.38
N ASN A 52 -6.43 4.45 5.67
CA ASN A 52 -6.44 3.89 4.32
C ASN A 52 -5.68 4.81 3.34
N SER A 53 -5.50 4.36 2.11
CA SER A 53 -4.72 5.11 1.10
C SER A 53 -5.58 6.10 0.28
N ASP A 54 -6.89 6.20 0.53
CA ASP A 54 -7.82 6.97 -0.30
C ASP A 54 -7.49 8.48 -0.34
N TYR A 55 -6.97 9.02 0.76
CA TYR A 55 -6.56 10.43 0.80
C TYR A 55 -5.33 10.73 -0.10
N LEU A 56 -4.60 9.71 -0.57
CA LEU A 56 -3.52 9.85 -1.54
C LEU A 56 -3.99 9.64 -2.98
N LYS A 57 -5.31 9.52 -3.21
CA LYS A 57 -5.85 9.14 -4.51
C LYS A 57 -5.41 10.09 -5.63
N GLU A 58 -5.51 11.38 -5.44
CA GLU A 58 -5.10 12.37 -6.44
C GLU A 58 -3.60 12.26 -6.78
N PHE A 59 -2.77 11.98 -5.77
CA PHE A 59 -1.34 11.74 -5.94
C PHE A 59 -1.09 10.50 -6.80
N TYR A 60 -1.61 9.34 -6.42
CA TYR A 60 -1.29 8.11 -7.16
C TYR A 60 -2.01 8.03 -8.51
N ASP A 61 -3.16 8.65 -8.71
CA ASP A 61 -3.81 8.79 -10.02
C ASP A 61 -2.92 9.61 -10.97
N THR A 62 -2.28 10.65 -10.47
CA THR A 62 -1.36 11.47 -11.26
C THR A 62 -0.07 10.70 -11.59
N VAL A 63 0.51 10.04 -10.61
CA VAL A 63 1.78 9.32 -10.74
C VAL A 63 1.61 8.06 -11.61
N SER A 64 0.46 7.39 -11.55
CA SER A 64 0.18 6.17 -12.32
C SER A 64 0.12 6.39 -13.85
N LYS A 65 0.03 7.63 -14.30
CA LYS A 65 0.16 7.98 -15.73
C LYS A 65 1.55 7.67 -16.29
N LYS A 66 2.58 7.61 -15.44
CA LYS A 66 3.99 7.38 -15.82
C LYS A 66 4.64 6.18 -15.14
N TYR A 67 4.08 5.72 -14.03
CA TYR A 67 4.63 4.67 -13.18
C TYR A 67 3.58 3.59 -12.91
N ARG A 68 4.03 2.39 -12.60
CA ARG A 68 3.17 1.36 -12.01
C ARG A 68 3.10 1.61 -10.51
N CYS A 69 1.93 1.93 -10.00
CA CYS A 69 1.69 2.20 -8.58
C CYS A 69 1.05 0.97 -7.92
N ILE A 70 1.70 0.49 -6.88
CA ILE A 70 1.19 -0.54 -5.97
C ILE A 70 0.74 0.18 -4.70
N ILE A 71 -0.55 0.34 -4.53
CA ILE A 71 -1.13 1.01 -3.37
C ILE A 71 -1.46 -0.05 -2.33
N LEU A 72 -0.62 -0.14 -1.30
CA LEU A 72 -0.79 -1.15 -0.25
C LEU A 72 -1.90 -0.73 0.72
N HIS A 73 -2.91 -1.57 0.85
CA HIS A 73 -3.84 -1.49 1.97
C HIS A 73 -3.13 -2.09 3.18
N GLN A 74 -2.50 -1.24 4.00
CA GLN A 74 -1.79 -1.72 5.18
C GLN A 74 -2.74 -2.50 6.10
N ARG A 75 -2.21 -3.49 6.85
CA ARG A 75 -3.02 -4.32 7.75
C ARG A 75 -3.93 -3.48 8.64
N GLY A 76 -5.18 -3.89 8.79
CA GLY A 76 -6.21 -3.17 9.54
C GLY A 76 -6.79 -1.96 8.80
N THR A 77 -6.46 -1.74 7.51
CA THR A 77 -6.99 -0.62 6.73
C THR A 77 -7.56 -1.08 5.37
N GLY A 78 -8.46 -0.29 4.81
CA GLY A 78 -9.03 -0.54 3.49
C GLY A 78 -9.65 -1.94 3.37
N LYS A 79 -9.11 -2.77 2.47
CA LYS A 79 -9.56 -4.16 2.28
C LYS A 79 -8.80 -5.17 3.15
N SER A 80 -7.65 -4.80 3.73
CA SER A 80 -6.82 -5.65 4.60
C SER A 80 -7.37 -5.68 6.02
N ILE A 81 -8.61 -6.13 6.18
CA ILE A 81 -9.34 -6.12 7.46
C ILE A 81 -8.78 -7.19 8.40
N LEU A 82 -8.56 -6.84 9.65
CA LEU A 82 -8.15 -7.76 10.71
C LEU A 82 -9.36 -8.23 11.50
N LYS A 83 -9.40 -9.54 11.82
CA LYS A 83 -10.42 -10.10 12.71
C LYS A 83 -10.32 -9.54 14.13
N LYS A 84 -9.11 -9.19 14.56
CA LYS A 84 -8.82 -8.60 15.88
C LYS A 84 -7.70 -7.58 15.71
N VAL A 85 -7.88 -6.42 16.30
CA VAL A 85 -6.88 -5.33 16.32
C VAL A 85 -6.30 -5.25 17.73
N ASN A 86 -5.05 -5.63 17.88
CA ASN A 86 -4.31 -5.57 19.15
C ASN A 86 -2.79 -5.52 18.89
N LYS A 87 -1.98 -5.52 19.95
CA LYS A 87 -0.51 -5.44 19.87
C LYS A 87 0.15 -6.64 19.16
N GLU A 88 -0.53 -7.79 19.10
CA GLU A 88 -0.03 -8.99 18.42
C GLU A 88 -0.26 -8.91 16.91
N THR A 89 -1.36 -8.29 16.50
CA THR A 89 -1.77 -8.19 15.09
C THR A 89 -1.35 -6.89 14.43
N VAL A 90 -1.13 -5.82 15.23
CA VAL A 90 -0.72 -4.50 14.73
C VAL A 90 0.55 -4.06 15.47
N ASN A 91 1.68 -4.30 14.85
CA ASN A 91 3.01 -3.87 15.31
C ASN A 91 3.98 -3.79 14.11
N VAL A 92 5.11 -3.13 14.30
CA VAL A 92 6.10 -2.89 13.23
C VAL A 92 6.55 -4.18 12.55
N ASN A 93 6.79 -5.25 13.31
CA ASN A 93 7.24 -6.53 12.75
C ASN A 93 6.19 -7.13 11.79
N ARG A 94 4.92 -7.02 12.11
CA ARG A 94 3.83 -7.48 11.24
C ARG A 94 3.76 -6.67 9.95
N TYR A 95 3.96 -5.37 9.99
CA TYR A 95 4.06 -4.55 8.78
C TYR A 95 5.28 -4.91 7.93
N ILE A 96 6.43 -5.23 8.54
CA ILE A 96 7.62 -5.72 7.84
C ILE A 96 7.32 -7.09 7.17
N GLU A 97 6.63 -7.99 7.85
CA GLU A 97 6.20 -9.28 7.29
C GLU A 97 5.25 -9.08 6.08
N ASP A 98 4.35 -8.10 6.13
CA ASP A 98 3.49 -7.75 5.00
C ASP A 98 4.31 -7.24 3.81
N LEU A 99 5.27 -6.36 4.03
CA LEU A 99 6.15 -5.88 2.96
C LEU A 99 7.01 -7.01 2.38
N ASN A 100 7.41 -7.99 3.17
CA ASN A 100 8.06 -9.21 2.68
C ASN A 100 7.11 -10.07 1.84
N GLY A 101 5.85 -10.17 2.22
CA GLY A 101 4.80 -10.82 1.43
C GLY A 101 4.59 -10.11 0.09
N LEU A 102 4.48 -8.79 0.12
CA LEU A 102 4.36 -7.97 -1.08
C LEU A 102 5.58 -8.10 -2.00
N TYR A 103 6.80 -8.07 -1.45
CA TYR A 103 8.03 -8.29 -2.20
C TYR A 103 7.99 -9.60 -3.01
N LYS A 104 7.56 -10.70 -2.36
CA LYS A 104 7.37 -12.00 -3.02
C LYS A 104 6.27 -11.94 -4.08
N ALA A 105 5.11 -11.35 -3.76
CA ALA A 105 3.99 -11.21 -4.69
C ALA A 105 4.35 -10.40 -5.95
N LEU A 106 5.31 -9.48 -5.83
CA LEU A 106 5.85 -8.68 -6.94
C LEU A 106 7.03 -9.34 -7.67
N GLY A 107 7.33 -10.61 -7.39
CA GLY A 107 8.35 -11.41 -8.07
C GLY A 107 9.77 -11.19 -7.59
N ASN A 108 9.95 -10.89 -6.31
CA ASN A 108 11.25 -10.71 -5.64
C ASN A 108 12.14 -9.60 -6.26
N LYS A 109 11.52 -8.54 -6.76
CA LYS A 109 12.22 -7.37 -7.30
C LYS A 109 12.39 -6.33 -6.20
N LYS A 110 13.55 -5.68 -6.14
CA LYS A 110 13.80 -4.60 -5.17
C LYS A 110 12.71 -3.53 -5.24
N LEU A 111 12.26 -3.09 -4.07
CA LEU A 111 11.14 -2.17 -3.94
C LEU A 111 11.61 -0.70 -3.95
N THR A 112 10.92 0.12 -4.74
CA THR A 112 10.95 1.57 -4.55
C THR A 112 9.74 1.94 -3.70
N LEU A 113 9.98 2.30 -2.44
CA LEU A 113 8.93 2.68 -1.48
C LEU A 113 8.67 4.18 -1.53
N VAL A 114 7.41 4.56 -1.59
CA VAL A 114 6.95 5.96 -1.46
C VAL A 114 6.12 6.03 -0.19
N GLY A 115 6.71 6.55 0.88
CA GLY A 115 6.10 6.56 2.20
C GLY A 115 5.63 7.93 2.62
N HIS A 116 4.34 8.08 2.93
CA HIS A 116 3.78 9.29 3.51
C HIS A 116 3.66 9.14 5.02
N SER A 117 4.14 10.14 5.79
CA SER A 117 4.02 10.19 7.25
C SER A 117 4.50 8.88 7.91
N TRP A 118 3.62 8.11 8.57
CA TRP A 118 3.91 6.77 9.07
C TRP A 118 4.48 5.82 8.01
N GLY A 119 3.98 5.86 6.78
CA GLY A 119 4.49 5.03 5.67
C GLY A 119 5.97 5.28 5.39
N GLY A 120 6.46 6.49 5.61
CA GLY A 120 7.88 6.81 5.54
C GLY A 120 8.67 6.20 6.70
N MET A 121 8.16 6.26 7.92
CA MET A 121 8.76 5.61 9.10
C MET A 121 8.81 4.08 8.91
N LEU A 122 7.74 3.49 8.38
CA LEU A 122 7.69 2.06 8.04
C LEU A 122 8.72 1.71 6.97
N SER A 123 8.91 2.57 5.96
CA SER A 123 9.93 2.37 4.92
C SER A 123 11.34 2.31 5.51
N PHE A 124 11.65 3.17 6.48
CA PHE A 124 12.94 3.10 7.19
C PHE A 124 13.07 1.84 8.04
N SER A 125 12.01 1.49 8.78
CA SER A 125 12.01 0.25 9.58
C SER A 125 12.21 -0.98 8.70
N TYR A 126 11.61 -1.01 7.52
CA TYR A 126 11.78 -2.07 6.54
C TYR A 126 13.23 -2.10 6.00
N ALA A 127 13.78 -0.95 5.62
CA ALA A 127 15.15 -0.87 5.12
C ALA A 127 16.20 -1.27 6.18
N ALA A 128 15.97 -0.98 7.44
CA ALA A 128 16.85 -1.39 8.53
C ALA A 128 16.89 -2.92 8.73
N ASN A 129 15.82 -3.63 8.36
CA ASN A 129 15.73 -5.09 8.50
C ASN A 129 16.00 -5.84 7.18
N GLU A 130 15.71 -5.23 6.03
CA GLU A 130 15.64 -5.87 4.72
C GLU A 130 16.26 -5.00 3.61
N SER A 131 17.43 -4.42 3.88
CA SER A 131 18.08 -3.43 3.01
C SER A 131 18.37 -3.95 1.60
N ASP A 132 18.61 -5.24 1.46
CA ASP A 132 18.86 -5.92 0.18
C ASP A 132 17.62 -5.95 -0.73
N LYS A 133 16.42 -5.80 -0.16
CA LYS A 133 15.14 -5.77 -0.89
C LYS A 133 14.71 -4.37 -1.32
N ILE A 134 15.46 -3.34 -0.94
CA ILE A 134 15.14 -1.94 -1.25
C ILE A 134 16.00 -1.45 -2.42
N GLU A 135 15.36 -0.78 -3.39
CA GLU A 135 16.04 -0.01 -4.43
C GLU A 135 16.14 1.46 -4.01
N LYS A 136 15.03 2.03 -3.53
CA LYS A 136 14.93 3.45 -3.17
C LYS A 136 13.80 3.71 -2.18
N ILE A 137 13.96 4.73 -1.36
CA ILE A 137 12.89 5.29 -0.51
C ILE A 137 12.65 6.74 -0.93
N ILE A 138 11.39 7.09 -1.15
CA ILE A 138 10.90 8.44 -1.41
C ILE A 138 9.99 8.82 -0.24
N LEU A 139 10.27 9.93 0.39
CA LEU A 139 9.58 10.38 1.59
C LEU A 139 8.65 11.55 1.29
N LEU A 140 7.42 11.44 1.72
CA LEU A 140 6.41 12.48 1.64
C LEU A 140 5.99 12.86 3.06
N ASN A 141 6.37 14.04 3.52
CA ASN A 141 6.02 14.58 4.84
C ASN A 141 6.16 13.55 5.97
N THR A 142 7.27 12.82 5.97
CA THR A 142 7.56 11.76 6.93
C THR A 142 7.79 12.33 8.33
N GLY A 143 7.31 11.65 9.34
CA GLY A 143 7.73 11.88 10.72
C GLY A 143 9.24 11.64 10.87
N GLY A 144 9.85 12.27 11.87
CA GLY A 144 11.28 12.06 12.18
C GLY A 144 11.55 10.62 12.62
N ILE A 145 12.74 10.14 12.30
CA ILE A 145 13.22 8.78 12.63
C ILE A 145 14.11 8.77 13.87
N THR A 146 14.36 9.92 14.50
CA THR A 146 15.20 10.03 15.68
C THR A 146 14.41 9.88 16.97
N GLU A 147 15.02 9.35 18.02
CA GLU A 147 14.44 9.26 19.35
C GLU A 147 13.98 10.64 19.87
N LYS A 148 14.76 11.68 19.58
CA LYS A 148 14.42 13.07 19.93
C LYS A 148 13.11 13.51 19.30
N PHE A 149 12.84 13.14 18.04
CA PHE A 149 11.57 13.43 17.39
C PHE A 149 10.41 12.68 18.05
N HIS A 150 10.57 11.40 18.36
CA HIS A 150 9.52 10.60 18.99
C HIS A 150 9.17 11.14 20.38
N THR A 151 10.15 11.53 21.17
CA THR A 151 9.95 12.13 22.49
C THR A 151 9.23 13.46 22.36
N TRP A 152 9.67 14.34 21.46
CA TRP A 152 9.04 15.62 21.20
C TRP A 152 7.59 15.45 20.70
N PHE A 153 7.35 14.57 19.74
CA PHE A 153 6.05 14.29 19.16
C PHE A 153 5.07 13.75 20.22
N GLY A 154 5.51 12.75 21.00
CA GLY A 154 4.71 12.17 22.08
C GLY A 154 4.31 13.22 23.14
N SER A 155 5.24 14.09 23.53
CA SER A 155 4.98 15.15 24.50
C SER A 155 3.96 16.18 24.01
N ASN A 156 3.97 16.47 22.70
CA ASN A 156 3.11 17.52 22.12
C ASN A 156 1.74 16.99 21.65
N MET A 157 1.60 15.70 21.36
CA MET A 157 0.32 15.08 21.00
C MET A 157 -0.65 14.98 22.19
N ASN A 158 -0.13 14.90 23.41
CA ASN A 158 -0.95 14.82 24.64
C ASN A 158 -1.43 16.19 25.15
N MET A 159 -1.13 17.28 24.45
CA MET A 159 -1.51 18.65 24.86
C MET A 159 -2.79 19.18 24.20
N ARG A 160 -3.65 18.27 23.67
CA ARG A 160 -4.94 18.68 23.10
C ARG A 160 -6.09 17.91 23.71
#